data_f4435795982bbe89158329a00de4fea1
#
_entry.id   f4435795982bbe89158329a00de4fea1
#
_cell.length_a   1.000
_cell.length_b   1.000
_cell.length_c   1.000
_cell.angle_alpha   90.00
_cell.angle_beta   90.00
_cell.angle_gamma   90.00
#
_symmetry.space_group_name_H-M   'P 1'
#
loop_
_entity.id
_entity.type
_entity.pdbx_description
1 polymer ?
#
loop_
_entity_poly.entity_id
_entity_poly.type
_entity_poly.pdbx_seq_one_letter_code
_entity_poly.pdbx_strand_id
1 'polypeptide(L)'
;VYYAKNWEEDYIESNNIDRVIYFISNITKETNKVRKKLISLHGGNILTISFEQFVLNPDLWMDKISSTIGTSVTNATIRVMKEQNVPRDMVSQGIDLDIYRRCGWEPPRENSTERDELNIRREEIAREAGKEALIVLDRLSKEYETQYWNPGYN
;
A
#
# COMPACT_ATOMS: atom_id res chain seq x y z
N VAL A 1 7.47 23.08 5.65
CA VAL A 1 6.75 21.92 6.16
C VAL A 1 7.66 20.72 6.07
N TYR A 2 7.88 19.99 7.19
CA TYR A 2 8.90 18.91 7.28
C TYR A 2 8.77 17.84 6.18
N TYR A 3 7.56 17.41 5.90
CA TYR A 3 7.28 16.36 4.89
C TYR A 3 7.26 16.89 3.45
N ALA A 4 7.33 18.18 3.22
CA ALA A 4 7.44 18.78 1.90
C ALA A 4 8.86 19.33 1.60
N LYS A 5 9.86 18.90 2.37
CA LYS A 5 11.25 19.35 2.18
C LYS A 5 11.73 19.10 0.75
N ASN A 6 12.23 20.16 0.12
CA ASN A 6 12.72 20.24 -1.26
C ASN A 6 11.61 20.28 -2.34
N TRP A 7 10.35 20.46 -1.96
CA TRP A 7 9.21 20.67 -2.86
C TRP A 7 8.11 21.51 -2.18
N GLU A 8 8.52 22.45 -1.31
CA GLU A 8 7.63 23.28 -0.50
C GLU A 8 6.73 24.17 -1.35
N GLU A 9 7.26 24.73 -2.44
CA GLU A 9 6.52 25.60 -3.35
C GLU A 9 5.40 24.81 -4.05
N ASP A 10 5.73 23.68 -4.66
CA ASP A 10 4.75 22.78 -5.29
C ASP A 10 3.67 22.33 -4.29
N TYR A 11 4.09 22.07 -3.02
CA TYR A 11 3.15 21.67 -1.97
C TYR A 11 2.15 22.78 -1.65
N ILE A 12 2.58 24.04 -1.60
CA ILE A 12 1.71 25.17 -1.25
C ILE A 12 0.74 25.48 -2.40
N GLU A 13 1.21 25.41 -3.63
CA GLU A 13 0.43 25.74 -4.83
C GLU A 13 -0.54 24.65 -5.27
N SER A 14 -0.29 23.39 -4.89
CA SER A 14 -1.12 22.24 -5.26
C SER A 14 -2.45 22.21 -4.50
N ASN A 15 -3.49 21.64 -5.11
CA ASN A 15 -4.71 21.25 -4.42
C ASN A 15 -4.46 20.06 -3.47
N ASN A 16 -5.45 19.69 -2.67
CA ASN A 16 -5.29 18.64 -1.65
C ASN A 16 -4.97 17.27 -2.24
N ILE A 17 -5.57 16.91 -3.38
CA ILE A 17 -5.36 15.60 -4.03
C ILE A 17 -3.95 15.55 -4.63
N ASP A 18 -3.55 16.57 -5.35
CA ASP A 18 -2.21 16.65 -5.93
C ASP A 18 -1.12 16.61 -4.86
N ARG A 19 -1.32 17.30 -3.73
CA ARG A 19 -0.42 17.23 -2.56
C ARG A 19 -0.22 15.79 -2.08
N VAL A 20 -1.30 15.04 -1.96
CA VAL A 20 -1.21 13.64 -1.52
C VAL A 20 -0.44 12.80 -2.54
N ILE A 21 -0.71 12.95 -3.83
CA ILE A 21 -0.02 12.22 -4.90
C ILE A 21 1.48 12.53 -4.88
N TYR A 22 1.85 13.81 -4.83
CA TYR A 22 3.26 14.21 -4.79
C TYR A 22 3.94 13.79 -3.49
N PHE A 23 3.24 13.84 -2.36
CA PHE A 23 3.76 13.32 -1.10
C PHE A 23 4.07 11.81 -1.19
N ILE A 24 3.15 11.00 -1.72
CA ILE A 24 3.38 9.57 -1.93
C ILE A 24 4.57 9.35 -2.87
N SER A 25 4.68 10.12 -3.95
CA SER A 25 5.81 10.05 -4.88
C SER A 25 7.15 10.32 -4.18
N ASN A 26 7.23 11.39 -3.40
CA ASN A 26 8.46 11.78 -2.71
C ASN A 26 8.84 10.78 -1.62
N ILE A 27 7.89 10.35 -0.78
CA ILE A 27 8.18 9.38 0.28
C ILE A 27 8.59 8.02 -0.30
N THR A 28 7.97 7.57 -1.39
CA THR A 28 8.34 6.34 -2.09
C THR A 28 9.77 6.41 -2.62
N LYS A 29 10.15 7.54 -3.24
CA LYS A 29 11.51 7.77 -3.73
C LYS A 29 12.55 7.71 -2.60
N GLU A 30 12.30 8.41 -1.49
CA GLU A 30 13.23 8.41 -0.34
C GLU A 30 13.27 7.04 0.34
N THR A 31 12.14 6.38 0.54
CA THR A 31 12.08 5.03 1.10
C THR A 31 12.86 4.03 0.25
N ASN A 32 12.70 4.08 -1.08
CA ASN A 32 13.45 3.21 -1.99
C ASN A 32 14.96 3.46 -1.93
N LYS A 33 15.38 4.71 -1.79
CA LYS A 33 16.80 5.07 -1.62
C LYS A 33 17.37 4.51 -0.31
N VAL A 34 16.64 4.67 0.81
CA VAL A 34 17.04 4.13 2.11
C VAL A 34 17.07 2.60 2.07
N ARG A 35 16.04 1.96 1.48
CA ARG A 35 15.98 0.51 1.34
C ARG A 35 17.17 -0.06 0.56
N LYS A 36 17.53 0.56 -0.58
CA LYS A 36 18.72 0.13 -1.35
C LYS A 36 19.99 0.21 -0.51
N LYS A 37 20.16 1.30 0.26
CA LYS A 37 21.30 1.45 1.16
C LYS A 37 21.31 0.38 2.25
N LEU A 38 20.18 0.10 2.87
CA LEU A 38 20.09 -0.94 3.91
C LEU A 38 20.39 -2.34 3.36
N ILE A 39 19.86 -2.67 2.19
CA ILE A 39 20.15 -3.94 1.52
C ILE A 39 21.65 -4.08 1.24
N SER A 40 22.32 -3.03 0.79
CA SER A 40 23.76 -3.05 0.53
C SER A 40 24.60 -3.23 1.79
N LEU A 41 24.11 -2.77 2.97
CA LEU A 41 24.80 -2.87 4.24
C LEU A 41 24.51 -4.18 4.98
N HIS A 42 23.32 -4.72 4.89
CA HIS A 42 22.84 -5.83 5.72
C HIS A 42 22.47 -7.08 4.92
N GLY A 43 22.57 -7.05 3.60
CA GLY A 43 22.34 -8.21 2.74
C GLY A 43 20.94 -8.81 2.89
N GLY A 44 20.87 -10.13 3.07
CA GLY A 44 19.61 -10.89 3.12
C GLY A 44 18.76 -10.71 4.40
N ASN A 45 19.16 -9.86 5.34
CA ASN A 45 18.43 -9.66 6.60
C ASN A 45 17.28 -8.64 6.48
N ILE A 46 16.92 -8.23 5.25
CA ILE A 46 15.84 -7.31 4.99
C ILE A 46 14.77 -8.00 4.15
N LEU A 47 13.63 -8.23 4.77
CA LEU A 47 12.44 -8.76 4.11
C LEU A 47 11.49 -7.61 3.76
N THR A 48 11.17 -7.44 2.47
CA THR A 48 10.13 -6.53 2.01
C THR A 48 8.87 -7.32 1.72
N ILE A 49 7.76 -6.91 2.33
CA ILE A 49 6.48 -7.60 2.22
C ILE A 49 5.46 -6.61 1.66
N SER A 50 4.75 -6.99 0.60
CA SER A 50 3.57 -6.27 0.15
C SER A 50 2.41 -6.58 1.11
N PHE A 51 1.70 -5.54 1.54
CA PHE A 51 0.52 -5.70 2.38
C PHE A 51 -0.54 -6.55 1.68
N GLU A 52 -0.78 -6.31 0.41
CA GLU A 52 -1.76 -7.02 -0.40
C GLU A 52 -1.44 -8.51 -0.48
N GLN A 53 -0.20 -8.85 -0.82
CA GLN A 53 0.22 -10.25 -0.88
C GLN A 53 0.15 -10.93 0.49
N PHE A 54 0.46 -10.20 1.56
CA PHE A 54 0.39 -10.74 2.91
C PHE A 54 -1.05 -11.06 3.32
N VAL A 55 -1.98 -10.14 3.09
CA VAL A 55 -3.37 -10.34 3.53
C VAL A 55 -4.13 -11.36 2.68
N LEU A 56 -3.75 -11.55 1.40
CA LEU A 56 -4.33 -12.54 0.51
C LEU A 56 -3.71 -13.94 0.70
N ASN A 57 -2.39 -14.02 0.91
CA ASN A 57 -1.65 -15.28 1.00
C ASN A 57 -0.69 -15.28 2.20
N PRO A 58 -1.20 -15.22 3.44
CA PRO A 58 -0.37 -15.04 4.62
C PRO A 58 0.61 -16.19 4.89
N ASP A 59 0.26 -17.44 4.58
CA ASP A 59 1.07 -18.60 4.93
C ASP A 59 2.48 -18.52 4.34
N LEU A 60 2.58 -18.18 3.04
CA LEU A 60 3.86 -17.99 2.37
C LEU A 60 4.74 -16.92 3.04
N TRP A 61 4.11 -15.85 3.51
CA TRP A 61 4.82 -14.72 4.12
C TRP A 61 5.14 -14.98 5.58
N MET A 62 4.28 -15.69 6.30
CA MET A 62 4.53 -16.08 7.68
C MET A 62 5.74 -17.00 7.82
N ASP A 63 5.95 -17.91 6.87
CA ASP A 63 7.13 -18.77 6.84
C ASP A 63 8.42 -17.93 6.59
N LYS A 64 8.37 -16.99 5.66
CA LYS A 64 9.49 -16.08 5.40
C LYS A 64 9.81 -15.17 6.59
N ILE A 65 8.77 -14.59 7.22
CA ILE A 65 8.90 -13.74 8.40
C ILE A 65 9.54 -14.52 9.53
N SER A 66 8.96 -15.67 9.91
CA SER A 66 9.44 -16.48 11.02
C SER A 66 10.87 -16.97 10.80
N SER A 67 11.23 -17.37 9.59
CA SER A 67 12.59 -17.72 9.22
C SER A 67 13.55 -16.52 9.36
N THR A 68 13.13 -15.33 8.90
CA THR A 68 13.97 -14.12 8.95
C THR A 68 14.25 -13.67 10.39
N ILE A 69 13.26 -13.77 11.29
CA ILE A 69 13.40 -13.35 12.70
C ILE A 69 13.80 -14.49 13.64
N GLY A 70 13.99 -15.70 13.12
CA GLY A 70 14.44 -16.86 13.92
C GLY A 70 13.37 -17.39 14.88
N THR A 71 12.09 -17.38 14.50
CA THR A 71 10.98 -17.85 15.32
C THR A 71 10.08 -18.82 14.54
N SER A 72 8.94 -19.20 15.12
CA SER A 72 7.94 -20.04 14.48
C SER A 72 6.54 -19.45 14.62
N VAL A 73 5.67 -19.76 13.65
CA VAL A 73 4.25 -19.42 13.72
C VAL A 73 3.59 -20.22 14.84
N THR A 74 2.82 -19.55 15.69
CA THR A 74 2.12 -20.16 16.84
C THR A 74 0.61 -20.07 16.67
N ASN A 75 -0.13 -20.84 17.48
CA ASN A 75 -1.58 -20.74 17.54
C ASN A 75 -2.06 -19.33 17.94
N ALA A 76 -1.29 -18.61 18.74
CA ALA A 76 -1.56 -17.22 19.08
C ALA A 76 -1.47 -16.31 17.85
N THR A 77 -0.44 -16.51 17.02
CA THR A 77 -0.29 -15.80 15.73
C THR A 77 -1.49 -16.02 14.82
N ILE A 78 -1.88 -17.29 14.63
CA ILE A 78 -3.05 -17.65 13.80
C ILE A 78 -4.34 -17.01 14.32
N ARG A 79 -4.53 -17.01 15.63
CA ARG A 79 -5.71 -16.37 16.24
C ARG A 79 -5.74 -14.86 15.95
N VAL A 80 -4.64 -14.15 16.15
CA VAL A 80 -4.56 -12.72 15.89
C VAL A 80 -4.79 -12.42 14.40
N MET A 81 -4.25 -13.22 13.50
CA MET A 81 -4.51 -13.07 12.06
C MET A 81 -6.01 -13.18 11.74
N LYS A 82 -6.70 -14.17 12.30
CA LYS A 82 -8.16 -14.31 12.14
C LYS A 82 -8.95 -13.12 12.70
N GLU A 83 -8.54 -12.61 13.88
CA GLU A 83 -9.14 -11.42 14.49
C GLU A 83 -8.94 -10.18 13.61
N GLN A 84 -7.89 -10.16 12.77
CA GLN A 84 -7.58 -9.09 11.81
C GLN A 84 -8.12 -9.36 10.39
N ASN A 85 -9.02 -10.35 10.24
CA ASN A 85 -9.54 -10.78 8.95
C ASN A 85 -8.42 -11.10 7.94
N VAL A 86 -7.52 -12.00 8.31
CA VAL A 86 -6.44 -12.54 7.46
C VAL A 86 -6.46 -14.06 7.54
N PRO A 87 -6.53 -14.80 6.40
CA PRO A 87 -6.52 -14.31 5.01
C PRO A 87 -7.80 -13.61 4.60
N ARG A 88 -7.71 -12.80 3.53
CA ARG A 88 -8.83 -12.10 2.89
C ARG A 88 -9.07 -12.63 1.49
N ASP A 89 -10.30 -12.53 1.01
CA ASP A 89 -10.61 -12.79 -0.41
C ASP A 89 -10.24 -11.59 -1.30
N MET A 90 -10.34 -10.37 -0.74
CA MET A 90 -9.95 -9.11 -1.39
C MET A 90 -9.16 -8.24 -0.42
N VAL A 91 -8.19 -7.47 -0.94
CA VAL A 91 -7.38 -6.54 -0.13
C VAL A 91 -8.26 -5.52 0.60
N SER A 92 -9.29 -5.03 -0.07
CA SER A 92 -10.23 -4.04 0.45
C SER A 92 -11.14 -4.54 1.58
N GLN A 93 -11.23 -5.86 1.81
CA GLN A 93 -12.01 -6.48 2.91
C GLN A 93 -11.30 -6.33 4.27
N GLY A 94 -11.01 -5.11 4.68
CA GLY A 94 -10.42 -4.81 5.98
C GLY A 94 -11.43 -4.92 7.13
N ILE A 95 -10.93 -4.76 8.36
CA ILE A 95 -11.79 -4.54 9.52
C ILE A 95 -12.38 -3.14 9.40
N ASP A 96 -13.69 -3.06 9.52
CA ASP A 96 -14.43 -1.80 9.49
C ASP A 96 -14.21 -1.03 10.81
N LEU A 97 -13.22 -0.15 10.79
CA LEU A 97 -12.95 0.73 11.92
C LEU A 97 -13.66 2.08 11.73
N ASP A 98 -14.28 2.59 12.77
CA ASP A 98 -14.96 3.90 12.78
C ASP A 98 -14.06 5.04 12.26
N ILE A 99 -12.76 4.98 12.50
CA ILE A 99 -11.82 5.98 12.00
C ILE A 99 -11.73 5.98 10.48
N TYR A 100 -11.83 4.82 9.84
CA TYR A 100 -11.79 4.74 8.38
C TYR A 100 -13.04 5.35 7.76
N ARG A 101 -14.22 5.07 8.33
CA ARG A 101 -15.49 5.68 7.90
C ARG A 101 -15.48 7.19 8.04
N ARG A 102 -14.93 7.70 9.15
CA ARG A 102 -14.77 9.16 9.34
C ARG A 102 -13.81 9.80 8.34
N CYS A 103 -12.88 9.04 7.78
CA CYS A 103 -11.98 9.48 6.71
C CYS A 103 -12.55 9.24 5.30
N GLY A 104 -13.84 8.89 5.18
CA GLY A 104 -14.49 8.67 3.90
C GLY A 104 -14.23 7.30 3.27
N TRP A 105 -13.68 6.33 4.03
CA TRP A 105 -13.57 4.97 3.53
C TRP A 105 -14.96 4.32 3.50
N GLU A 106 -15.26 3.67 2.40
CA GLU A 106 -16.44 2.85 2.21
C GLU A 106 -16.03 1.39 1.96
N PRO A 107 -16.80 0.41 2.46
CA PRO A 107 -16.54 -1.00 2.17
C PRO A 107 -16.69 -1.28 0.68
N PRO A 108 -16.02 -2.35 0.16
CA PRO A 108 -16.18 -2.78 -1.22
C PRO A 108 -17.65 -3.00 -1.57
N ARG A 109 -18.01 -2.71 -2.81
CA ARG A 109 -19.37 -2.96 -3.31
C ARG A 109 -19.63 -4.45 -3.41
N GLU A 110 -20.87 -4.85 -3.21
CA GLU A 110 -21.30 -6.24 -3.39
C GLU A 110 -20.96 -6.73 -4.81
N ASN A 111 -20.33 -7.89 -4.92
CA ASN A 111 -19.91 -8.51 -6.19
C ASN A 111 -18.87 -7.70 -7.02
N SER A 112 -18.21 -6.70 -6.44
CA SER A 112 -17.09 -6.03 -7.11
C SER A 112 -15.82 -6.89 -7.01
N THR A 113 -14.97 -6.76 -8.03
CA THR A 113 -13.61 -7.29 -7.99
C THR A 113 -12.64 -6.25 -7.44
N GLU A 114 -11.44 -6.68 -7.04
CA GLU A 114 -10.38 -5.75 -6.62
C GLU A 114 -10.05 -4.73 -7.72
N ARG A 115 -10.08 -5.15 -8.99
CA ARG A 115 -9.86 -4.26 -10.13
C ARG A 115 -10.97 -3.22 -10.28
N ASP A 116 -12.22 -3.60 -10.05
CA ASP A 116 -13.35 -2.67 -10.11
C ASP A 116 -13.24 -1.59 -9.03
N GLU A 117 -12.90 -1.99 -7.79
CA GLU A 117 -12.68 -1.05 -6.68
C GLU A 117 -11.53 -0.07 -6.96
N LEU A 118 -10.43 -0.54 -7.54
CA LEU A 118 -9.32 0.31 -7.93
C LEU A 118 -9.72 1.32 -9.01
N ASN A 119 -10.46 0.88 -10.02
CA ASN A 119 -10.92 1.75 -11.11
C ASN A 119 -11.85 2.84 -10.57
N ILE A 120 -12.79 2.49 -9.70
CA ILE A 120 -13.70 3.46 -9.06
C ILE A 120 -12.90 4.52 -8.30
N ARG A 121 -11.96 4.10 -7.44
CA ARG A 121 -11.12 5.03 -6.67
C ARG A 121 -10.24 5.89 -7.56
N ARG A 122 -9.74 5.32 -8.66
CA ARG A 122 -8.96 6.07 -9.66
C ARG A 122 -9.81 7.14 -10.36
N GLU A 123 -11.06 6.84 -10.68
CA GLU A 123 -11.99 7.80 -11.27
C GLU A 123 -12.36 8.93 -10.28
N GLU A 124 -12.56 8.60 -9.01
CA GLU A 124 -12.82 9.59 -7.96
C GLU A 124 -11.66 10.58 -7.84
N ILE A 125 -10.43 10.08 -7.77
CA ILE A 125 -9.22 10.92 -7.73
C ILE A 125 -9.13 11.79 -9.00
N ALA A 126 -9.43 11.23 -10.18
CA ALA A 126 -9.32 11.93 -11.44
C ALA A 126 -10.28 13.12 -11.60
N ARG A 127 -11.33 13.21 -10.78
CA ARG A 127 -12.27 14.36 -10.82
C ARG A 127 -11.65 15.64 -10.24
N GLU A 128 -10.68 15.52 -9.34
CA GLU A 128 -10.11 16.65 -8.62
C GLU A 128 -8.62 16.84 -8.89
N ALA A 129 -7.92 15.79 -9.28
CA ALA A 129 -6.48 15.83 -9.52
C ALA A 129 -6.13 16.57 -10.83
N GLY A 130 -5.03 17.32 -10.79
CA GLY A 130 -4.42 17.91 -11.97
C GLY A 130 -3.84 16.84 -12.91
N LYS A 131 -3.74 17.17 -14.20
CA LYS A 131 -3.23 16.24 -15.23
C LYS A 131 -1.83 15.71 -14.92
N GLU A 132 -0.95 16.57 -14.42
CA GLU A 132 0.43 16.19 -14.09
C GLU A 132 0.47 15.23 -12.89
N ALA A 133 -0.33 15.50 -11.86
CA ALA A 133 -0.46 14.60 -10.72
C ALA A 133 -1.02 13.23 -11.11
N LEU A 134 -1.97 13.17 -12.04
CA LEU A 134 -2.50 11.90 -12.56
C LEU A 134 -1.43 11.08 -13.29
N ILE A 135 -0.55 11.72 -14.07
CA ILE A 135 0.58 11.04 -14.71
C ILE A 135 1.50 10.43 -13.64
N VAL A 136 1.77 11.18 -12.56
CA VAL A 136 2.57 10.67 -11.43
C VAL A 136 1.88 9.50 -10.74
N LEU A 137 0.59 9.60 -10.48
CA LEU A 137 -0.21 8.52 -9.88
C LEU A 137 -0.18 7.24 -10.72
N ASP A 138 -0.42 7.36 -12.03
CA ASP A 138 -0.43 6.21 -12.94
C ASP A 138 0.94 5.53 -13.01
N ARG A 139 2.01 6.31 -13.01
CA ARG A 139 3.37 5.78 -12.95
C ARG A 139 3.63 5.04 -11.64
N LEU A 140 3.28 5.63 -10.50
CA LEU A 140 3.46 5.00 -9.18
C LEU A 140 2.65 3.70 -9.05
N SER A 141 1.40 3.70 -9.52
CA SER A 141 0.53 2.52 -9.50
C SER A 141 1.15 1.40 -10.33
N LYS A 142 1.59 1.71 -11.55
CA LYS A 142 2.22 0.71 -12.43
C LYS A 142 3.54 0.15 -11.86
N GLU A 143 4.38 1.00 -11.28
CA GLU A 143 5.62 0.59 -10.61
C GLU A 143 5.31 -0.34 -9.42
N TYR A 144 4.31 0.02 -8.60
CA TYR A 144 3.90 -0.76 -7.45
C TYR A 144 3.31 -2.11 -7.86
N GLU A 145 2.34 -2.13 -8.79
CA GLU A 145 1.73 -3.36 -9.30
C GLU A 145 2.79 -4.31 -9.87
N THR A 146 3.72 -3.79 -10.66
CA THR A 146 4.79 -4.61 -11.27
C THR A 146 5.73 -5.20 -10.23
N GLN A 147 6.04 -4.46 -9.16
CA GLN A 147 7.04 -4.85 -8.18
C GLN A 147 6.48 -5.68 -7.04
N TYR A 148 5.26 -5.40 -6.61
CA TYR A 148 4.73 -5.91 -5.36
C TYR A 148 3.38 -6.61 -5.49
N TRP A 149 2.59 -6.28 -6.49
CA TRP A 149 1.23 -6.77 -6.57
C TRP A 149 0.69 -6.71 -8.00
N ASN A 150 0.09 -7.80 -8.45
CA ASN A 150 -0.60 -7.85 -9.74
C ASN A 150 -2.05 -8.28 -9.53
N PRO A 151 -3.01 -7.35 -9.52
CA PRO A 151 -4.42 -7.64 -9.23
C PRO A 151 -5.13 -8.45 -10.33
N GLY A 152 -4.44 -8.85 -11.39
CA GLY A 152 -4.97 -9.66 -12.49
C GLY A 152 -4.61 -11.16 -12.41
N TYR A 153 -3.96 -11.62 -11.34
CA TYR A 153 -3.52 -13.01 -11.17
C TYR A 153 -4.13 -13.69 -9.92
N ASN A 154 -5.37 -13.37 -9.58
CA ASN A 154 -6.15 -14.14 -8.60
C ASN A 154 -7.21 -14.97 -9.32
#